data_53db42c1d7f8d05a5264e163ef8d44f6
#
_entry.id   53db42c1d7f8d05a5264e163ef8d44f6
#
_cell.length_a   1.000
_cell.length_b   1.000
_cell.length_c   1.000
_cell.angle_alpha   90.00
_cell.angle_beta   90.00
_cell.angle_gamma   90.00
#
_symmetry.space_group_name_H-M   'P 1'
#
loop_
_entity.id
_entity.type
_entity.pdbx_description
1 polymer ?
#
loop_
_entity_poly.entity_id
_entity_poly.type
_entity_poly.pdbx_seq_one_letter_code
_entity_poly.pdbx_strand_id
1 'polypeptide(L)'
;MPKIMGNSLAEHRERTRAALFDALAELMSQRTFDRITLSDVAAHAGVGRTAVYNHFADKEDLLLAFMEHETARYAEQLSRALTGVEDPIDRLRVYVRQQALVKRSYHFPTTGPLSSSVSRGTAGRLRAHAGLMAQMLAQILSDAMDTGVIPRQDPSQVIPLVHACVMGGRPTPTDPEQRAAYLTALDAFVLRAVGAPVPSREVPVLMRSVVAEPEPAAGRRVAAAG
;
A
#
# COMPACT_ATOMS: atom_id res chain seq x y z
N MET A 1 -5.45 -34.39 -25.13
CA MET A 1 -6.21 -33.16 -24.96
C MET A 1 -7.05 -33.27 -23.72
N PRO A 2 -6.73 -32.62 -22.61
CA PRO A 2 -7.41 -31.46 -22.05
C PRO A 2 -6.49 -30.68 -21.09
N LYS A 3 -5.65 -29.75 -21.58
CA LYS A 3 -4.82 -28.91 -20.74
C LYS A 3 -5.36 -27.45 -20.59
N ILE A 4 -6.46 -27.18 -21.29
CA ILE A 4 -7.03 -25.81 -21.39
C ILE A 4 -8.02 -25.51 -20.24
N MET A 5 -8.66 -26.53 -19.65
CA MET A 5 -9.64 -26.29 -18.57
C MET A 5 -9.03 -25.91 -17.21
N GLY A 6 -7.79 -26.35 -16.92
CA GLY A 6 -7.13 -26.00 -15.65
C GLY A 6 -6.73 -24.53 -15.54
N ASN A 7 -6.22 -23.94 -16.62
CA ASN A 7 -5.84 -22.52 -16.66
C ASN A 7 -7.05 -21.58 -16.52
N SER A 8 -8.18 -21.91 -17.15
CA SER A 8 -9.37 -21.06 -17.10
C SER A 8 -10.02 -20.99 -15.71
N LEU A 9 -9.99 -22.09 -14.95
CA LEU A 9 -10.52 -22.12 -13.57
C LEU A 9 -9.60 -21.35 -12.59
N ALA A 10 -8.29 -21.51 -12.72
CA ALA A 10 -7.32 -20.75 -11.89
C ALA A 10 -7.41 -19.25 -12.20
N GLU A 11 -7.43 -18.87 -13.47
CA GLU A 11 -7.60 -17.49 -13.90
C GLU A 11 -8.94 -16.88 -13.45
N HIS A 12 -10.01 -17.67 -13.47
CA HIS A 12 -11.31 -17.21 -12.96
C HIS A 12 -11.27 -16.96 -11.45
N ARG A 13 -10.64 -17.89 -10.69
CA ARG A 13 -10.45 -17.71 -9.24
C ARG A 13 -9.64 -16.47 -8.91
N GLU A 14 -8.54 -16.23 -9.63
CA GLU A 14 -7.71 -15.04 -9.42
C GLU A 14 -8.46 -13.75 -9.78
N ARG A 15 -9.18 -13.71 -10.88
CA ARG A 15 -10.03 -12.56 -11.23
C ARG A 15 -11.11 -12.29 -10.18
N THR A 16 -11.73 -13.33 -9.65
CA THR A 16 -12.72 -13.18 -8.58
C THR A 16 -12.08 -12.67 -7.30
N ARG A 17 -10.88 -13.16 -6.92
CA ARG A 17 -10.14 -12.64 -5.76
C ARG A 17 -9.78 -11.18 -5.93
N ALA A 18 -9.26 -10.78 -7.09
CA ALA A 18 -8.93 -9.40 -7.39
C ALA A 18 -10.17 -8.49 -7.27
N ALA A 19 -11.30 -8.87 -7.85
CA ALA A 19 -12.55 -8.11 -7.74
C ALA A 19 -13.02 -7.96 -6.28
N LEU A 20 -12.88 -9.00 -5.46
CA LEU A 20 -13.21 -8.96 -4.02
C LEU A 20 -12.26 -8.05 -3.25
N PHE A 21 -10.98 -8.01 -3.60
CA PHE A 21 -9.98 -7.12 -2.99
C PHE A 21 -10.26 -5.66 -3.34
N ASP A 22 -10.54 -5.36 -4.60
CA ASP A 22 -10.89 -4.00 -5.06
C ASP A 22 -12.17 -3.52 -4.35
N ALA A 23 -13.19 -4.36 -4.26
CA ALA A 23 -14.43 -4.06 -3.56
C ALA A 23 -14.21 -3.81 -2.06
N LEU A 24 -13.36 -4.61 -1.40
CA LEU A 24 -13.03 -4.38 0.01
C LEU A 24 -12.31 -3.04 0.21
N ALA A 25 -11.32 -2.73 -0.64
CA ALA A 25 -10.57 -1.48 -0.60
C ALA A 25 -11.51 -0.26 -0.73
N GLU A 26 -12.43 -0.31 -1.70
CA GLU A 26 -13.39 0.77 -1.92
C GLU A 26 -14.36 0.93 -0.75
N LEU A 27 -14.90 -0.15 -0.24
CA LEU A 27 -15.78 -0.11 0.94
C LEU A 27 -15.06 0.42 2.19
N MET A 28 -13.80 0.04 2.40
CA MET A 28 -12.99 0.54 3.52
C MET A 28 -12.62 2.03 3.38
N SER A 29 -12.64 2.60 2.19
CA SER A 29 -12.48 4.04 1.99
C SER A 29 -13.72 4.84 2.40
N GLN A 30 -14.90 4.21 2.42
CA GLN A 30 -16.20 4.85 2.67
C GLN A 30 -16.72 4.63 4.09
N ARG A 31 -16.38 3.52 4.73
CA ARG A 31 -16.87 3.12 6.06
C ARG A 31 -15.86 2.27 6.83
N THR A 32 -16.04 2.20 8.15
CA THR A 32 -15.17 1.41 9.03
C THR A 32 -15.37 -0.10 8.81
N PHE A 33 -14.31 -0.89 8.99
CA PHE A 33 -14.30 -2.33 8.71
C PHE A 33 -15.35 -3.13 9.50
N ASP A 34 -15.66 -2.74 10.74
CA ASP A 34 -16.71 -3.37 11.55
C ASP A 34 -18.08 -3.35 10.87
N ARG A 35 -18.37 -2.29 10.08
CA ARG A 35 -19.62 -2.10 9.35
C ARG A 35 -19.64 -2.76 7.96
N ILE A 36 -18.58 -3.46 7.58
CA ILE A 36 -18.49 -4.18 6.31
C ILE A 36 -18.80 -5.65 6.56
N THR A 37 -19.65 -6.24 5.71
CA THR A 37 -19.94 -7.68 5.70
C THR A 37 -19.39 -8.33 4.44
N LEU A 38 -19.14 -9.66 4.46
CA LEU A 38 -18.77 -10.41 3.24
C LEU A 38 -19.84 -10.28 2.14
N SER A 39 -21.11 -10.16 2.51
CA SER A 39 -22.20 -9.95 1.55
C SER A 39 -22.13 -8.59 0.88
N ASP A 40 -21.71 -7.54 1.61
CA ASP A 40 -21.50 -6.21 1.01
C ASP A 40 -20.37 -6.25 -0.01
N VAL A 41 -19.25 -6.92 0.35
CA VAL A 41 -18.10 -7.06 -0.56
C VAL A 41 -18.48 -7.85 -1.81
N ALA A 42 -19.21 -8.97 -1.66
CA ALA A 42 -19.69 -9.77 -2.78
C ALA A 42 -20.60 -8.96 -3.71
N ALA A 43 -21.55 -8.22 -3.16
CA ALA A 43 -22.46 -7.37 -3.93
C ALA A 43 -21.71 -6.27 -4.68
N HIS A 44 -20.74 -5.62 -4.02
CA HIS A 44 -19.93 -4.56 -4.63
C HIS A 44 -19.02 -5.09 -5.75
N ALA A 45 -18.45 -6.29 -5.56
CA ALA A 45 -17.62 -6.97 -6.56
C ALA A 45 -18.41 -7.58 -7.72
N GLY A 46 -19.74 -7.60 -7.69
CA GLY A 46 -20.58 -8.33 -8.65
C GLY A 46 -20.42 -9.85 -8.57
N VAL A 47 -20.01 -10.37 -7.40
CA VAL A 47 -19.76 -11.79 -7.15
C VAL A 47 -20.95 -12.38 -6.38
N GLY A 48 -21.38 -13.59 -6.77
CA GLY A 48 -22.47 -14.28 -6.09
C GLY A 48 -22.13 -14.58 -4.62
N ARG A 49 -23.10 -14.46 -3.72
CA ARG A 49 -22.92 -14.70 -2.27
C ARG A 49 -22.27 -16.06 -1.98
N THR A 50 -22.70 -17.13 -2.63
CA THR A 50 -22.12 -18.46 -2.43
C THR A 50 -20.66 -18.52 -2.90
N ALA A 51 -20.31 -17.79 -3.98
CA ALA A 51 -18.97 -17.78 -4.51
C ALA A 51 -17.97 -17.10 -3.55
N VAL A 52 -18.35 -16.02 -2.84
CA VAL A 52 -17.43 -15.39 -1.89
C VAL A 52 -17.06 -16.31 -0.74
N TYR A 53 -18.00 -17.12 -0.23
CA TYR A 53 -17.73 -18.10 0.83
C TYR A 53 -16.87 -19.30 0.38
N ASN A 54 -16.77 -19.54 -0.95
CA ASN A 54 -15.81 -20.50 -1.50
C ASN A 54 -14.37 -19.97 -1.54
N HIS A 55 -14.19 -18.66 -1.38
CA HIS A 55 -12.87 -18.00 -1.36
C HIS A 55 -12.41 -17.67 0.05
N PHE A 56 -13.32 -17.23 0.92
CA PHE A 56 -13.00 -16.72 2.26
C PHE A 56 -14.01 -17.20 3.29
N ALA A 57 -13.52 -17.72 4.40
CA ALA A 57 -14.37 -18.23 5.48
C ALA A 57 -15.19 -17.11 6.15
N ASP A 58 -14.56 -15.96 6.35
CA ASP A 58 -15.16 -14.77 6.94
C ASP A 58 -14.51 -13.48 6.41
N LYS A 59 -14.95 -12.33 6.91
CA LYS A 59 -14.44 -11.02 6.48
C LYS A 59 -13.01 -10.76 6.98
N GLU A 60 -12.57 -11.37 8.07
CA GLU A 60 -11.21 -11.24 8.57
C GLU A 60 -10.23 -12.04 7.72
N ASP A 61 -10.65 -13.23 7.25
CA ASP A 61 -9.87 -14.02 6.30
C ASP A 61 -9.68 -13.29 4.96
N LEU A 62 -10.75 -12.67 4.44
CA LEU A 62 -10.64 -11.79 3.28
C LEU A 62 -9.70 -10.61 3.53
N LEU A 63 -9.79 -9.93 4.69
CA LEU A 63 -8.93 -8.81 5.05
C LEU A 63 -7.46 -9.24 5.09
N LEU A 64 -7.15 -10.37 5.71
CA LEU A 64 -5.78 -10.89 5.78
C LEU A 64 -5.23 -11.21 4.40
N ALA A 65 -5.98 -11.91 3.57
CA ALA A 65 -5.56 -12.23 2.21
C ALA A 65 -5.36 -10.97 1.35
N PHE A 66 -6.20 -9.97 1.53
CA PHE A 66 -6.06 -8.67 0.90
C PHE A 66 -4.78 -7.95 1.37
N MET A 67 -4.51 -7.92 2.67
CA MET A 67 -3.29 -7.31 3.22
C MET A 67 -2.02 -8.02 2.77
N GLU A 68 -2.04 -9.36 2.70
CA GLU A 68 -0.94 -10.16 2.15
C GLU A 68 -0.67 -9.80 0.68
N HIS A 69 -1.72 -9.74 -0.13
CA HIS A 69 -1.62 -9.38 -1.54
C HIS A 69 -1.05 -7.97 -1.73
N GLU A 70 -1.58 -6.99 -1.02
CA GLU A 70 -1.14 -5.60 -1.14
C GLU A 70 0.28 -5.39 -0.61
N THR A 71 0.64 -6.04 0.49
CA THR A 71 2.01 -5.98 1.02
C THR A 71 3.02 -6.58 0.05
N ALA A 72 2.72 -7.74 -0.54
CA ALA A 72 3.59 -8.38 -1.53
C ALA A 72 3.76 -7.49 -2.78
N ARG A 73 2.66 -6.95 -3.29
CA ARG A 73 2.65 -6.04 -4.44
C ARG A 73 3.46 -4.77 -4.18
N TYR A 74 3.29 -4.20 -2.99
CA TYR A 74 4.06 -3.03 -2.58
C TYR A 74 5.56 -3.33 -2.43
N ALA A 75 5.91 -4.44 -1.78
CA ALA A 75 7.30 -4.85 -1.63
C ALA A 75 7.99 -5.04 -2.99
N GLU A 76 7.31 -5.65 -3.95
CA GLU A 76 7.81 -5.80 -5.31
C GLU A 76 8.02 -4.45 -6.01
N GLN A 77 7.08 -3.53 -5.88
CA GLN A 77 7.20 -2.18 -6.45
C GLN A 77 8.35 -1.40 -5.83
N LEU A 78 8.48 -1.43 -4.50
CA LEU A 78 9.59 -0.79 -3.81
C LEU A 78 10.94 -1.41 -4.21
N SER A 79 11.01 -2.74 -4.31
CA SER A 79 12.21 -3.42 -4.79
C SER A 79 12.62 -2.98 -6.20
N ARG A 80 11.65 -2.89 -7.12
CA ARG A 80 11.89 -2.36 -8.48
C ARG A 80 12.35 -0.90 -8.45
N ALA A 81 11.74 -0.07 -7.59
CA ALA A 81 12.12 1.33 -7.44
C ALA A 81 13.55 1.52 -6.90
N LEU A 82 14.02 0.57 -6.09
CA LEU A 82 15.36 0.57 -5.52
C LEU A 82 16.41 -0.07 -6.44
N THR A 83 16.00 -0.74 -7.52
CA THR A 83 16.92 -1.37 -8.47
C THR A 83 17.80 -0.30 -9.15
N GLY A 84 19.12 -0.47 -9.07
CA GLY A 84 20.10 0.48 -9.63
C GLY A 84 20.29 1.76 -8.80
N VAL A 85 19.66 1.90 -7.65
CA VAL A 85 19.91 2.99 -6.70
C VAL A 85 20.93 2.51 -5.69
N GLU A 86 22.18 2.93 -5.82
CA GLU A 86 23.30 2.47 -4.99
C GLU A 86 23.51 3.36 -3.75
N ASP A 87 23.34 4.67 -3.88
CA ASP A 87 23.51 5.63 -2.79
C ASP A 87 22.48 5.42 -1.67
N PRO A 88 22.90 5.16 -0.41
CA PRO A 88 21.99 4.87 0.69
C PRO A 88 21.01 6.01 0.99
N ILE A 89 21.41 7.25 0.76
CA ILE A 89 20.53 8.41 0.97
C ILE A 89 19.44 8.47 -0.11
N ASP A 90 19.78 8.20 -1.36
CA ASP A 90 18.80 8.13 -2.43
C ASP A 90 17.86 6.92 -2.24
N ARG A 91 18.36 5.78 -1.73
CA ARG A 91 17.53 4.65 -1.33
C ARG A 91 16.52 5.04 -0.24
N LEU A 92 16.94 5.79 0.78
CA LEU A 92 16.04 6.30 1.82
C LEU A 92 14.98 7.24 1.24
N ARG A 93 15.37 8.14 0.35
CA ARG A 93 14.43 9.05 -0.34
C ARG A 93 13.41 8.30 -1.18
N VAL A 94 13.85 7.30 -1.97
CA VAL A 94 12.95 6.43 -2.74
C VAL A 94 11.95 5.75 -1.81
N TYR A 95 12.44 5.16 -0.70
CA TYR A 95 11.57 4.53 0.30
C TYR A 95 10.50 5.49 0.85
N VAL A 96 10.93 6.66 1.33
CA VAL A 96 10.04 7.69 1.91
C VAL A 96 8.96 8.13 0.91
N ARG A 97 9.36 8.40 -0.34
CA ARG A 97 8.44 8.82 -1.41
C ARG A 97 7.44 7.72 -1.77
N GLN A 98 7.89 6.48 -1.90
CA GLN A 98 7.01 5.35 -2.21
C GLN A 98 5.98 5.14 -1.09
N GLN A 99 6.41 5.21 0.17
CA GLN A 99 5.50 5.12 1.32
C GLN A 99 4.45 6.24 1.32
N ALA A 100 4.84 7.47 1.03
CA ALA A 100 3.92 8.61 0.96
C ALA A 100 2.91 8.47 -0.19
N LEU A 101 3.31 7.89 -1.33
CA LEU A 101 2.44 7.63 -2.47
C LEU A 101 1.45 6.50 -2.20
N VAL A 102 1.90 5.43 -1.54
CA VAL A 102 1.04 4.31 -1.13
C VAL A 102 -0.03 4.77 -0.15
N LYS A 103 0.30 5.64 0.80
CA LYS A 103 -0.67 6.24 1.72
C LYS A 103 -1.85 6.90 1.00
N ARG A 104 -1.62 7.49 -0.17
CA ARG A 104 -2.67 8.07 -1.01
C ARG A 104 -3.63 7.00 -1.56
N SER A 105 -3.09 5.86 -1.96
CA SER A 105 -3.87 4.77 -2.57
C SER A 105 -4.64 3.94 -1.53
N TYR A 106 -4.12 3.88 -0.32
CA TYR A 106 -4.65 3.02 0.74
C TYR A 106 -4.88 3.83 2.01
N HIS A 107 -6.12 4.20 2.26
CA HIS A 107 -6.56 4.75 3.54
C HIS A 107 -6.66 3.64 4.60
N PHE A 108 -5.57 2.85 4.75
CA PHE A 108 -5.54 1.87 5.82
C PHE A 108 -5.33 2.58 7.15
N PRO A 109 -6.26 2.46 8.07
CA PRO A 109 -6.00 2.78 9.47
C PRO A 109 -5.05 1.70 10.02
N THR A 110 -3.75 1.84 9.76
CA THR A 110 -2.71 0.93 10.26
C THR A 110 -2.55 1.02 11.78
N THR A 111 -3.14 2.03 12.41
CA THR A 111 -3.09 2.25 13.85
C THR A 111 -4.46 2.66 14.37
N GLY A 112 -4.98 1.97 15.37
CA GLY A 112 -6.18 2.33 16.11
C GLY A 112 -7.45 1.57 15.68
N PRO A 113 -8.34 2.09 14.81
CA PRO A 113 -9.68 1.50 14.65
C PRO A 113 -9.69 0.07 14.09
N LEU A 114 -8.74 -0.29 13.19
CA LEU A 114 -8.73 -1.62 12.58
C LEU A 114 -8.32 -2.70 13.57
N SER A 115 -7.31 -2.45 14.41
CA SER A 115 -6.85 -3.41 15.40
C SER A 115 -7.90 -3.71 16.48
N SER A 116 -8.81 -2.78 16.75
CA SER A 116 -9.93 -2.97 17.67
C SER A 116 -11.14 -3.64 17.01
N SER A 117 -11.20 -3.66 15.69
CA SER A 117 -12.32 -4.20 14.89
C SER A 117 -12.10 -5.63 14.40
N VAL A 118 -10.97 -6.25 14.77
CA VAL A 118 -10.60 -7.61 14.36
C VAL A 118 -10.20 -8.46 15.57
N SER A 119 -10.19 -9.77 15.38
CA SER A 119 -9.74 -10.71 16.42
C SER A 119 -8.26 -10.51 16.78
N ARG A 120 -7.84 -10.96 17.99
CA ARG A 120 -6.43 -10.88 18.42
C ARG A 120 -5.48 -11.61 17.48
N GLY A 121 -5.91 -12.74 16.91
CA GLY A 121 -5.14 -13.52 15.95
C GLY A 121 -4.90 -12.72 14.66
N THR A 122 -5.96 -12.15 14.10
CA THR A 122 -5.90 -11.29 12.92
C THR A 122 -5.04 -10.06 13.15
N ALA A 123 -5.20 -9.38 14.30
CA ALA A 123 -4.37 -8.23 14.67
C ALA A 123 -2.87 -8.60 14.76
N GLY A 124 -2.54 -9.82 15.24
CA GLY A 124 -1.17 -10.34 15.27
C GLY A 124 -0.59 -10.51 13.87
N ARG A 125 -1.36 -11.13 12.96
CA ARG A 125 -0.94 -11.32 11.55
C ARG A 125 -0.78 -10.00 10.81
N LEU A 126 -1.69 -9.04 11.00
CA LEU A 126 -1.57 -7.69 10.42
C LEU A 126 -0.29 -6.97 10.87
N ARG A 127 0.08 -7.11 12.16
CA ARG A 127 1.35 -6.55 12.67
C ARG A 127 2.58 -7.22 12.03
N ALA A 128 2.53 -8.52 11.76
CA ALA A 128 3.62 -9.22 11.09
C ALA A 128 3.84 -8.69 9.66
N HIS A 129 2.78 -8.35 8.91
CA HIS A 129 2.90 -7.71 7.60
C HIS A 129 3.53 -6.31 7.67
N ALA A 130 3.18 -5.52 8.68
CA ALA A 130 3.83 -4.22 8.91
C ALA A 130 5.35 -4.36 9.18
N GLY A 131 5.78 -5.50 9.74
CA GLY A 131 7.19 -5.81 10.00
C GLY A 131 8.05 -5.87 8.73
N LEU A 132 7.51 -6.29 7.59
CA LEU A 132 8.25 -6.36 6.33
C LEU A 132 8.76 -4.98 5.88
N MET A 133 7.91 -3.96 5.98
CA MET A 133 8.29 -2.57 5.62
C MET A 133 9.34 -2.02 6.59
N ALA A 134 9.21 -2.35 7.87
CA ALA A 134 10.19 -1.98 8.88
C ALA A 134 11.55 -2.64 8.61
N GLN A 135 11.59 -3.90 8.18
CA GLN A 135 12.82 -4.59 7.80
C GLN A 135 13.50 -3.96 6.59
N MET A 136 12.76 -3.57 5.56
CA MET A 136 13.33 -2.88 4.39
C MET A 136 13.94 -1.53 4.79
N LEU A 137 13.26 -0.76 5.63
CA LEU A 137 13.83 0.50 6.14
C LEU A 137 15.04 0.25 7.04
N ALA A 138 15.01 -0.78 7.88
CA ALA A 138 16.13 -1.16 8.73
C ALA A 138 17.39 -1.42 7.91
N GLN A 139 17.28 -2.15 6.79
CA GLN A 139 18.41 -2.43 5.90
C GLN A 139 18.96 -1.13 5.28
N ILE A 140 18.08 -0.25 4.76
CA ILE A 140 18.49 1.03 4.18
C ILE A 140 19.22 1.90 5.21
N LEU A 141 18.73 1.96 6.44
CA LEU A 141 19.37 2.72 7.52
C LEU A 141 20.70 2.09 7.94
N SER A 142 20.79 0.74 8.00
CA SER A 142 22.02 0.03 8.30
C SER A 142 23.08 0.34 7.26
N ASP A 143 22.76 0.22 5.98
CA ASP A 143 23.69 0.53 4.88
C ASP A 143 24.18 1.99 4.97
N ALA A 144 23.31 2.93 5.29
CA ALA A 144 23.67 4.35 5.48
C ALA A 144 24.57 4.59 6.71
N MET A 145 24.35 3.86 7.80
CA MET A 145 25.22 3.90 8.99
C MET A 145 26.57 3.25 8.73
N ASP A 146 26.62 2.15 8.01
CA ASP A 146 27.85 1.43 7.72
C ASP A 146 28.76 2.18 6.74
N THR A 147 28.17 2.95 5.83
CA THR A 147 28.92 3.89 4.96
C THR A 147 29.31 5.19 5.68
N GLY A 148 28.84 5.42 6.91
CA GLY A 148 29.10 6.63 7.68
C GLY A 148 28.38 7.89 7.19
N VAL A 149 27.42 7.77 6.28
CA VAL A 149 26.66 8.91 5.73
C VAL A 149 25.64 9.44 6.74
N ILE A 150 25.19 8.60 7.66
CA ILE A 150 24.39 8.99 8.83
C ILE A 150 25.07 8.50 10.12
N PRO A 151 24.85 9.18 11.26
CA PRO A 151 25.37 8.73 12.54
C PRO A 151 24.75 7.39 12.94
N ARG A 152 25.50 6.58 13.71
CA ARG A 152 24.96 5.35 14.30
C ARG A 152 23.87 5.67 15.29
N GLN A 153 22.75 5.01 15.14
CA GLN A 153 21.57 5.15 15.97
C GLN A 153 20.83 3.80 16.04
N ASP A 154 19.93 3.65 17.01
CA ASP A 154 19.16 2.42 17.16
C ASP A 154 17.99 2.39 16.15
N PRO A 155 18.00 1.47 15.17
CA PRO A 155 16.91 1.37 14.18
C PRO A 155 15.55 1.13 14.84
N SER A 156 15.50 0.45 15.99
CA SER A 156 14.24 0.16 16.70
C SER A 156 13.53 1.42 17.17
N GLN A 157 14.27 2.50 17.41
CA GLN A 157 13.73 3.81 17.79
C GLN A 157 13.44 4.70 16.57
N VAL A 158 14.31 4.64 15.56
CA VAL A 158 14.22 5.52 14.38
C VAL A 158 13.11 5.10 13.43
N ILE A 159 12.95 3.80 13.16
CA ILE A 159 11.96 3.28 12.23
C ILE A 159 10.54 3.70 12.55
N PRO A 160 10.05 3.57 13.80
CA PRO A 160 8.72 4.05 14.16
C PRO A 160 8.54 5.56 13.96
N LEU A 161 9.57 6.36 14.21
CA LEU A 161 9.53 7.80 14.02
C LEU A 161 9.45 8.18 12.54
N VAL A 162 10.27 7.55 11.68
CA VAL A 162 10.19 7.74 10.22
C VAL A 162 8.80 7.34 9.71
N HIS A 163 8.29 6.18 10.12
CA HIS A 163 6.95 5.74 9.73
C HIS A 163 5.86 6.72 10.21
N ALA A 164 5.96 7.23 11.45
CA ALA A 164 5.02 8.22 11.96
C ALA A 164 5.05 9.52 11.13
N CYS A 165 6.21 9.99 10.72
CA CYS A 165 6.34 11.16 9.83
C CYS A 165 5.69 10.94 8.47
N VAL A 166 5.93 9.77 7.86
CA VAL A 166 5.41 9.46 6.53
C VAL A 166 3.90 9.17 6.58
N MET A 167 3.45 8.38 7.56
CA MET A 167 2.07 7.89 7.63
C MET A 167 1.14 8.80 8.43
N GLY A 168 1.64 9.57 9.40
CA GLY A 168 0.84 10.38 10.31
C GLY A 168 0.40 11.76 9.78
N GLY A 169 1.04 12.26 8.73
CA GLY A 169 0.78 13.60 8.19
C GLY A 169 -0.53 13.72 7.38
N ARG A 170 -0.68 14.88 6.71
CA ARG A 170 -1.78 15.14 5.77
C ARG A 170 -1.77 14.11 4.63
N PRO A 171 -2.93 13.85 3.99
CA PRO A 171 -2.96 13.04 2.77
C PRO A 171 -2.01 13.62 1.71
N THR A 172 -1.34 12.74 0.97
CA THR A 172 -0.47 13.17 -0.13
C THR A 172 -1.31 13.90 -1.19
N PRO A 173 -0.94 15.12 -1.60
CA PRO A 173 -1.73 15.91 -2.54
C PRO A 173 -1.99 15.19 -3.86
N THR A 174 -3.16 15.44 -4.44
CA THR A 174 -3.54 14.91 -5.76
C THR A 174 -2.94 15.73 -6.89
N ASP A 175 -2.87 17.06 -6.70
CA ASP A 175 -2.24 17.97 -7.65
C ASP A 175 -0.74 17.65 -7.82
N PRO A 176 -0.22 17.52 -9.06
CA PRO A 176 1.16 17.11 -9.33
C PRO A 176 2.21 18.05 -8.74
N GLU A 177 2.01 19.37 -8.81
CA GLU A 177 2.97 20.37 -8.34
C GLU A 177 3.02 20.39 -6.80
N GLN A 178 1.86 20.43 -6.15
CA GLN A 178 1.75 20.35 -4.70
C GLN A 178 2.31 19.02 -4.16
N ARG A 179 2.09 17.92 -4.88
CA ARG A 179 2.65 16.61 -4.54
C ARG A 179 4.18 16.62 -4.61
N ALA A 180 4.76 17.18 -5.67
CA ALA A 180 6.22 17.28 -5.81
C ALA A 180 6.82 18.12 -4.66
N ALA A 181 6.22 19.26 -4.36
CA ALA A 181 6.63 20.11 -3.24
C ALA A 181 6.51 19.37 -1.88
N TYR A 182 5.40 18.66 -1.66
CA TYR A 182 5.20 17.86 -0.44
C TYR A 182 6.25 16.76 -0.29
N LEU A 183 6.52 15.99 -1.35
CA LEU A 183 7.51 14.90 -1.32
C LEU A 183 8.93 15.45 -1.08
N THR A 184 9.26 16.59 -1.66
CA THR A 184 10.56 17.26 -1.43
C THR A 184 10.70 17.72 0.03
N ALA A 185 9.66 18.31 0.61
CA ALA A 185 9.65 18.72 2.00
C ALA A 185 9.74 17.51 2.95
N LEU A 186 9.03 16.43 2.64
CA LEU A 186 9.05 15.19 3.43
C LEU A 186 10.44 14.53 3.40
N ASP A 187 11.07 14.42 2.22
CA ASP A 187 12.45 13.95 2.09
C ASP A 187 13.40 14.77 2.98
N ALA A 188 13.37 16.09 2.82
CA ALA A 188 14.26 17.00 3.56
C ALA A 188 14.04 16.87 5.07
N PHE A 189 12.80 16.70 5.52
CA PHE A 189 12.48 16.50 6.92
C PHE A 189 13.04 15.18 7.47
N VAL A 190 12.75 14.07 6.78
CA VAL A 190 13.21 12.74 7.22
C VAL A 190 14.73 12.64 7.19
N LEU A 191 15.39 13.15 6.13
CA LEU A 191 16.84 13.13 6.03
C LEU A 191 17.49 13.90 7.19
N ARG A 192 17.02 15.10 7.51
CA ARG A 192 17.52 15.84 8.67
C ARG A 192 17.29 15.12 9.98
N ALA A 193 16.12 14.49 10.14
CA ALA A 193 15.77 13.74 11.35
C ALA A 193 16.72 12.55 11.61
N VAL A 194 17.17 11.88 10.53
CA VAL A 194 18.15 10.79 10.65
C VAL A 194 19.61 11.24 10.59
N GLY A 195 19.87 12.56 10.53
CA GLY A 195 21.22 13.11 10.48
C GLY A 195 21.89 13.01 9.11
N ALA A 196 21.12 12.84 8.04
CA ALA A 196 21.62 12.75 6.68
C ALA A 196 21.75 14.14 6.03
N PRO A 197 22.70 14.34 5.10
CA PRO A 197 22.72 15.50 4.23
C PRO A 197 21.49 15.51 3.32
N VAL A 198 20.98 16.69 3.00
CA VAL A 198 19.87 16.86 2.04
C VAL A 198 20.47 17.16 0.66
N PRO A 199 20.48 16.21 -0.27
CA PRO A 199 21.03 16.41 -1.60
C PRO A 199 20.18 17.40 -2.41
N SER A 200 20.83 18.22 -3.24
CA SER A 200 20.14 19.10 -4.21
C SER A 200 19.69 18.36 -5.48
N ARG A 201 20.22 17.13 -5.72
CA ARG A 201 19.86 16.32 -6.88
C ARG A 201 18.46 15.73 -6.74
N GLU A 202 17.77 15.60 -7.87
CA GLU A 202 16.51 14.88 -7.92
C GLU A 202 16.73 13.35 -7.83
N VAL A 203 15.80 12.66 -7.17
CA VAL A 203 15.75 11.19 -7.18
C VAL A 203 14.86 10.76 -8.32
N PRO A 204 15.21 9.66 -9.05
CA PRO A 204 14.28 9.07 -10.00
C PRO A 204 12.97 8.73 -9.29
N VAL A 205 11.92 9.48 -9.60
CA VAL A 205 10.58 9.16 -9.14
C VAL A 205 10.02 8.17 -10.14
N LEU A 206 9.91 6.90 -9.77
CA LEU A 206 9.11 5.95 -10.52
C LEU A 206 7.64 6.32 -10.32
N MET A 207 7.23 7.39 -11.00
CA MET A 207 5.84 7.79 -11.12
C MET A 207 5.18 6.92 -12.18
N ARG A 208 4.86 5.68 -11.85
CA ARG A 208 3.68 5.05 -12.40
C ARG A 208 2.74 4.80 -11.24
N SER A 209 1.72 5.63 -11.19
CA SER A 209 0.50 5.36 -10.44
C SER A 209 0.10 3.93 -10.74
N VAL A 210 0.17 3.05 -9.73
CA VAL A 210 -0.26 1.65 -9.85
C VAL A 210 -1.77 1.55 -9.64
N VAL A 211 -2.40 2.64 -9.36
CA VAL A 211 -3.84 2.76 -9.51
C VAL A 211 -4.07 3.23 -10.95
N ALA A 212 -4.51 2.32 -11.82
CA ALA A 212 -5.21 2.74 -13.02
C ALA A 212 -6.28 3.73 -12.53
N GLU A 213 -6.19 4.98 -12.98
CA GLU A 213 -7.31 5.90 -12.78
C GLU A 213 -8.53 5.17 -13.36
N PRO A 214 -9.64 5.06 -12.61
CA PRO A 214 -10.85 4.53 -13.22
C PRO A 214 -11.13 5.42 -14.42
N GLU A 215 -11.17 4.82 -15.63
CA GLU A 215 -11.60 5.55 -16.82
C GLU A 215 -12.88 6.30 -16.46
N PRO A 216 -12.98 7.60 -16.76
CA PRO A 216 -14.21 8.35 -16.53
C PRO A 216 -15.33 7.59 -17.25
N ALA A 217 -16.31 7.12 -16.48
CA ALA A 217 -17.44 6.34 -16.98
C ALA A 217 -17.98 7.04 -18.23
N ALA A 218 -17.77 6.42 -19.38
CA ALA A 218 -18.24 6.92 -20.66
C ALA A 218 -19.75 7.17 -20.54
N GLY A 219 -20.14 8.44 -20.64
CA GLY A 219 -21.47 8.91 -20.40
C GLY A 219 -22.50 8.02 -21.10
N ARG A 220 -23.36 7.41 -20.35
CA ARG A 220 -24.60 6.83 -20.86
C ARG A 220 -25.38 7.97 -21.51
N ARG A 221 -25.30 8.07 -22.82
CA ARG A 221 -26.26 8.84 -23.58
C ARG A 221 -27.63 8.23 -23.32
N VAL A 222 -28.41 8.92 -22.53
CA VAL A 222 -29.85 8.67 -22.44
C VAL A 222 -30.40 9.02 -23.81
N ALA A 223 -30.73 8.00 -24.60
CA ALA A 223 -31.52 8.19 -25.80
C ALA A 223 -32.92 8.59 -25.33
N ALA A 224 -33.25 9.87 -25.48
CA ALA A 224 -34.63 10.32 -25.43
C ALA A 224 -35.30 9.78 -26.70
N ALA A 225 -36.17 8.78 -26.50
CA ALA A 225 -37.16 8.39 -27.49
C ALA A 225 -38.36 9.35 -27.37
N GLY A 226 -38.61 10.07 -28.47
CA GLY A 226 -39.83 10.81 -28.68
C GLY A 226 -41.04 9.90 -28.90
#